data_f78866eda4eb4368aae8609d03c99a33
#
_entry.id   f78866eda4eb4368aae8609d03c99a33
#
_cell.length_a   1.000
_cell.length_b   1.000
_cell.length_c   1.000
_cell.angle_alpha   90.00
_cell.angle_beta   90.00
_cell.angle_gamma   90.00
#
_symmetry.space_group_name_H-M   'P 1'
#
loop_
_entity.id
_entity.type
_entity.pdbx_description
1 polymer ?
#
loop_
_entity_poly.entity_id
_entity_poly.type
_entity_poly.pdbx_seq_one_letter_code
_entity_poly.pdbx_strand_id
1 'polypeptide(L)'
;MAREQYVSQVQLLVRSLPYIGEEKAFALKGGTAINLFYRDLPRLSVDIDLTYLPVKPREESLWDIDETLDRIGSNISQHLRGAKIRRIAGGGGNETRLEVSQGATVIKVETSPVARGSVHPVDVRTVSEKVEDEFGFAAMQILSFEDLFGGKLHAAVDRQHPRDLFDVKLLYANEGFTDALFRTFLIYVASSGRPPHELLAPSITDIEATFRQEFEGMTVEPVKLEDLLEVRRRGYSPTFVTSWMFTRERFSCRYTTVNPISTLSDFRKPRAFQR
;
A
#
# COMPACT_ATOMS: atom_id res chain seq x y z
N MET A 1 25.27 7.55 12.22
CA MET A 1 25.00 8.17 10.89
C MET A 1 23.77 7.60 10.21
N ALA A 2 23.71 6.34 9.76
CA ALA A 2 22.49 5.82 9.08
C ALA A 2 21.23 5.83 9.97
N ARG A 3 21.34 5.44 11.23
CA ARG A 3 20.24 5.45 12.19
C ARG A 3 19.75 6.87 12.51
N GLU A 4 20.63 7.82 12.68
CA GLU A 4 20.29 9.24 12.96
C GLU A 4 19.58 9.89 11.76
N GLN A 5 20.06 9.63 10.55
CA GLN A 5 19.39 10.08 9.32
C GLN A 5 17.98 9.53 9.23
N TYR A 6 17.81 8.25 9.56
CA TYR A 6 16.50 7.62 9.56
C TYR A 6 15.55 8.25 10.60
N VAL A 7 16.01 8.43 11.84
CA VAL A 7 15.23 9.11 12.90
C VAL A 7 14.80 10.50 12.43
N SER A 8 15.69 11.26 11.80
CA SER A 8 15.36 12.57 11.24
C SER A 8 14.31 12.49 10.12
N GLN A 9 14.37 11.44 9.27
CA GLN A 9 13.38 11.23 8.23
C GLN A 9 12.00 10.89 8.81
N VAL A 10 11.93 9.98 9.80
CA VAL A 10 10.66 9.66 10.47
C VAL A 10 10.09 10.88 11.18
N GLN A 11 10.93 11.68 11.83
CA GLN A 11 10.49 12.92 12.48
C GLN A 11 9.92 13.92 11.49
N LEU A 12 10.60 14.13 10.34
CA LEU A 12 10.10 15.01 9.28
C LEU A 12 8.78 14.46 8.71
N LEU A 13 8.70 13.15 8.52
CA LEU A 13 7.52 12.46 8.01
C LEU A 13 6.33 12.66 8.96
N VAL A 14 6.46 12.29 10.25
CA VAL A 14 5.38 12.41 11.23
C VAL A 14 4.88 13.86 11.33
N ARG A 15 5.79 14.84 11.32
CA ARG A 15 5.46 16.28 11.32
C ARG A 15 4.77 16.75 10.05
N SER A 16 4.93 16.04 8.93
CA SER A 16 4.28 16.39 7.65
C SER A 16 2.88 15.79 7.53
N LEU A 17 2.59 14.67 8.22
CA LEU A 17 1.31 13.95 8.11
C LEU A 17 0.07 14.80 8.39
N PRO A 18 0.02 15.71 9.40
CA PRO A 18 -1.16 16.51 9.64
C PRO A 18 -1.54 17.39 8.44
N TYR A 19 -0.55 17.98 7.78
CA TYR A 19 -0.77 18.86 6.62
C TYR A 19 -1.21 18.10 5.37
N ILE A 20 -0.77 16.86 5.22
CA ILE A 20 -1.23 15.94 4.17
C ILE A 20 -2.64 15.46 4.48
N GLY A 21 -2.93 15.17 5.75
CA GLY A 21 -4.22 14.65 6.22
C GLY A 21 -5.38 15.65 6.13
N GLU A 22 -5.13 16.93 5.87
CA GLU A 22 -6.16 17.92 5.56
C GLU A 22 -6.84 17.63 4.22
N GLU A 23 -6.10 17.04 3.27
CA GLU A 23 -6.59 16.71 1.93
C GLU A 23 -7.33 15.36 1.93
N LYS A 24 -8.66 15.43 2.02
CA LYS A 24 -9.54 14.25 2.13
C LYS A 24 -9.64 13.39 0.87
N ALA A 25 -9.11 13.87 -0.24
CA ALA A 25 -8.99 13.10 -1.47
C ALA A 25 -7.94 11.97 -1.38
N PHE A 26 -7.10 11.98 -0.35
CA PHE A 26 -6.06 10.98 -0.16
C PHE A 26 -6.21 10.19 1.14
N ALA A 27 -5.80 8.92 1.08
CA ALA A 27 -5.54 8.10 2.26
C ALA A 27 -4.11 7.55 2.22
N LEU A 28 -3.48 7.47 3.39
CA LEU A 28 -2.17 6.85 3.54
C LEU A 28 -2.26 5.34 3.32
N LYS A 29 -1.28 4.80 2.61
CA LYS A 29 -1.11 3.36 2.38
C LYS A 29 0.35 2.93 2.57
N GLY A 30 0.63 1.68 2.26
CA GLY A 30 2.00 1.18 2.15
C GLY A 30 2.67 0.90 3.49
N GLY A 31 4.00 0.85 3.44
CA GLY A 31 4.82 0.50 4.60
C GLY A 31 4.70 1.49 5.73
N THR A 32 4.62 2.76 5.44
CA THR A 32 4.52 3.83 6.45
C THR A 32 3.20 3.74 7.21
N ALA A 33 2.06 3.49 6.53
CA ALA A 33 0.80 3.26 7.22
C ALA A 33 0.87 2.06 8.18
N ILE A 34 1.47 0.95 7.74
CA ILE A 34 1.65 -0.23 8.58
C ILE A 34 2.55 0.07 9.78
N ASN A 35 3.73 0.66 9.53
CA ASN A 35 4.76 0.80 10.56
C ASN A 35 4.45 1.87 11.61
N LEU A 36 3.73 2.95 11.24
CA LEU A 36 3.43 4.03 12.17
C LEU A 36 2.07 3.90 12.88
N PHE A 37 1.09 3.22 12.26
CA PHE A 37 -0.30 3.21 12.75
C PHE A 37 -0.78 1.84 13.23
N TYR A 38 -0.16 0.75 12.79
CA TYR A 38 -0.50 -0.62 13.21
C TYR A 38 0.62 -1.31 13.95
N ARG A 39 1.85 -0.78 13.86
CA ARG A 39 3.05 -1.35 14.48
C ARG A 39 3.87 -0.25 15.14
N ASP A 40 4.85 -0.67 15.94
CA ASP A 40 5.76 0.23 16.66
C ASP A 40 7.10 0.36 15.93
N LEU A 41 7.06 0.74 14.65
CA LEU A 41 8.27 0.90 13.81
C LEU A 41 9.17 -0.35 13.78
N PRO A 42 8.65 -1.55 13.49
CA PRO A 42 9.45 -2.78 13.48
C PRO A 42 10.52 -2.78 12.38
N ARG A 43 10.38 -1.96 11.37
CA ARG A 43 11.34 -1.72 10.29
C ARG A 43 11.33 -0.28 9.79
N LEU A 44 12.38 0.06 9.05
CA LEU A 44 12.50 1.35 8.40
C LEU A 44 11.46 1.56 7.28
N SER A 45 10.74 2.69 7.32
CA SER A 45 9.83 3.13 6.27
C SER A 45 9.69 4.66 6.32
N VAL A 46 10.10 5.35 5.26
CA VAL A 46 10.22 6.82 5.23
C VAL A 46 9.56 7.47 4.01
N ASP A 47 8.91 6.69 3.17
CA ASP A 47 8.14 7.20 2.05
C ASP A 47 6.64 7.32 2.45
N ILE A 48 6.00 8.39 2.04
CA ILE A 48 4.55 8.61 2.24
C ILE A 48 3.83 8.21 0.96
N ASP A 49 3.27 7.01 0.97
CA ASP A 49 2.49 6.48 -0.15
C ASP A 49 1.01 6.84 0.01
N LEU A 50 0.44 7.53 -0.95
CA LEU A 50 -0.96 7.95 -0.94
C LEU A 50 -1.80 7.19 -1.98
N THR A 51 -3.04 6.89 -1.62
CA THR A 51 -4.09 6.45 -2.54
C THR A 51 -5.04 7.60 -2.79
N TYR A 52 -5.27 7.93 -4.06
CA TYR A 52 -6.33 8.85 -4.45
C TYR A 52 -7.68 8.13 -4.39
N LEU A 53 -8.58 8.62 -3.56
CA LEU A 53 -9.83 7.94 -3.21
C LEU A 53 -10.97 8.11 -4.24
N PRO A 54 -11.16 9.31 -4.86
CA PRO A 54 -12.23 9.47 -5.83
C PRO A 54 -12.04 8.59 -7.06
N VAL A 55 -13.13 8.01 -7.56
CA VAL A 55 -13.15 7.22 -8.80
C VAL A 55 -13.72 8.11 -9.91
N LYS A 56 -12.85 8.79 -10.62
CA LYS A 56 -13.15 9.73 -11.70
C LYS A 56 -12.48 9.29 -13.00
N PRO A 57 -12.84 9.85 -14.16
CA PRO A 57 -12.09 9.68 -15.40
C PRO A 57 -10.60 9.99 -15.23
N ARG A 58 -9.75 9.37 -16.04
CA ARG A 58 -8.29 9.46 -15.86
C ARG A 58 -7.77 10.91 -15.86
N GLU A 59 -8.19 11.71 -16.83
CA GLU A 59 -7.73 13.09 -16.99
C GLU A 59 -8.15 13.97 -15.81
N GLU A 60 -9.40 13.86 -15.38
CA GLU A 60 -9.92 14.56 -14.22
C GLU A 60 -9.21 14.15 -12.93
N SER A 61 -8.92 12.85 -12.78
CA SER A 61 -8.18 12.34 -11.62
C SER A 61 -6.74 12.87 -11.57
N LEU A 62 -6.07 12.93 -12.72
CA LEU A 62 -4.70 13.46 -12.80
C LEU A 62 -4.64 14.94 -12.47
N TRP A 63 -5.59 15.70 -12.96
CA TRP A 63 -5.70 17.13 -12.65
C TRP A 63 -5.97 17.35 -11.15
N ASP A 64 -6.93 16.63 -10.58
CA ASP A 64 -7.28 16.72 -9.17
C ASP A 64 -6.13 16.28 -8.25
N ILE A 65 -5.39 15.23 -8.62
CA ILE A 65 -4.17 14.80 -7.93
C ILE A 65 -3.12 15.91 -7.95
N ASP A 66 -2.89 16.53 -9.08
CA ASP A 66 -1.89 17.57 -9.27
C ASP A 66 -2.19 18.80 -8.40
N GLU A 67 -3.40 19.34 -8.49
CA GLU A 67 -3.90 20.44 -7.67
C GLU A 67 -3.83 20.12 -6.16
N THR A 68 -4.17 18.89 -5.78
CA THR A 68 -4.15 18.49 -4.37
C THR A 68 -2.72 18.37 -3.84
N LEU A 69 -1.78 17.86 -4.64
CA LEU A 69 -0.37 17.83 -4.28
C LEU A 69 0.23 19.23 -4.15
N ASP A 70 -0.21 20.19 -4.97
CA ASP A 70 0.21 21.59 -4.83
C ASP A 70 -0.30 22.22 -3.53
N ARG A 71 -1.56 21.95 -3.15
CA ARG A 71 -2.08 22.40 -1.85
C ARG A 71 -1.32 21.77 -0.67
N ILE A 72 -1.03 20.45 -0.73
CA ILE A 72 -0.19 19.76 0.27
C ILE A 72 1.18 20.44 0.36
N GLY A 73 1.84 20.65 -0.76
CA GLY A 73 3.15 21.28 -0.80
C GLY A 73 3.15 22.70 -0.21
N SER A 74 2.14 23.50 -0.57
CA SER A 74 1.94 24.85 -0.04
C SER A 74 1.71 24.84 1.48
N ASN A 75 0.85 23.95 1.95
CA ASN A 75 0.52 23.79 3.36
C ASN A 75 1.76 23.39 4.20
N ILE A 76 2.50 22.39 3.76
CA ILE A 76 3.76 22.00 4.41
C ILE A 76 4.75 23.15 4.42
N SER A 77 4.94 23.86 3.30
CA SER A 77 5.90 24.96 3.19
C SER A 77 5.55 26.15 4.12
N GLN A 78 4.27 26.42 4.30
CA GLN A 78 3.79 27.53 5.17
C GLN A 78 3.93 27.23 6.66
N HIS A 79 3.66 25.98 7.06
CA HIS A 79 3.53 25.63 8.48
C HIS A 79 4.78 24.88 9.03
N LEU A 80 5.55 24.21 8.18
CA LEU A 80 6.75 23.50 8.60
C LEU A 80 8.01 24.34 8.34
N ARG A 81 8.43 25.09 9.36
CA ARG A 81 9.56 26.03 9.24
C ARG A 81 10.80 25.38 8.65
N GLY A 82 11.31 25.96 7.57
CA GLY A 82 12.52 25.52 6.89
C GLY A 82 12.33 24.31 5.96
N ALA A 83 11.09 23.84 5.79
CA ALA A 83 10.77 22.85 4.76
C ALA A 83 10.82 23.49 3.36
N LYS A 84 11.37 22.74 2.40
CA LYS A 84 11.38 23.09 0.99
C LYS A 84 10.67 21.98 0.22
N ILE A 85 9.84 22.36 -0.72
CA ILE A 85 9.03 21.44 -1.53
C ILE A 85 9.54 21.47 -2.96
N ARG A 86 9.67 20.27 -3.55
CA ARG A 86 10.00 20.13 -4.96
C ARG A 86 9.05 19.11 -5.59
N ARG A 87 8.44 19.48 -6.70
CA ARG A 87 7.66 18.55 -7.54
C ARG A 87 8.62 17.64 -8.30
N ILE A 88 8.29 16.37 -8.39
CA ILE A 88 9.09 15.39 -9.13
C ILE A 88 8.17 14.64 -10.09
N ALA A 89 8.59 14.53 -11.34
CA ALA A 89 7.89 13.75 -12.34
C ALA A 89 7.80 12.27 -11.90
N GLY A 90 6.57 11.75 -11.90
CA GLY A 90 6.31 10.34 -11.73
C GLY A 90 6.49 9.56 -13.04
N GLY A 91 6.31 8.24 -12.98
CA GLY A 91 6.26 7.43 -14.20
C GLY A 91 5.14 7.91 -15.14
N GLY A 92 5.46 8.11 -16.43
CA GLY A 92 4.50 8.58 -17.42
C GLY A 92 4.43 10.10 -17.63
N GLY A 93 5.37 10.87 -17.05
CA GLY A 93 5.50 12.32 -17.30
C GLY A 93 4.60 13.21 -16.44
N ASN A 94 3.79 12.64 -15.53
CA ASN A 94 2.99 13.42 -14.59
C ASN A 94 3.77 13.64 -13.29
N GLU A 95 3.64 14.82 -12.71
CA GLU A 95 4.26 15.16 -11.42
C GLU A 95 3.42 14.65 -10.25
N THR A 96 3.44 13.34 -10.02
CA THR A 96 2.68 12.65 -8.98
C THR A 96 3.44 12.46 -7.66
N ARG A 97 4.55 13.21 -7.50
CA ARG A 97 5.44 13.10 -6.35
C ARG A 97 5.85 14.46 -5.82
N LEU A 98 5.95 14.55 -4.48
CA LEU A 98 6.59 15.66 -3.80
C LEU A 98 7.83 15.16 -3.08
N GLU A 99 8.88 15.94 -3.14
CA GLU A 99 10.02 15.83 -2.25
C GLU A 99 9.90 16.93 -1.19
N VAL A 100 9.89 16.53 0.06
CA VAL A 100 9.90 17.44 1.20
C VAL A 100 11.28 17.36 1.84
N SER A 101 12.01 18.47 1.87
CA SER A 101 13.34 18.54 2.46
C SER A 101 13.41 19.57 3.59
N GLN A 102 14.11 19.24 4.67
CA GLN A 102 14.41 20.13 5.79
C GLN A 102 15.88 19.93 6.22
N GLY A 103 16.72 20.91 5.96
CA GLY A 103 18.18 20.74 6.09
C GLY A 103 18.71 19.67 5.15
N ALA A 104 19.37 18.65 5.70
CA ALA A 104 19.87 17.50 4.96
C ALA A 104 18.87 16.34 4.87
N THR A 105 17.74 16.44 5.56
CA THR A 105 16.73 15.39 5.62
C THR A 105 15.75 15.53 4.46
N VAL A 106 15.47 14.43 3.80
CA VAL A 106 14.55 14.37 2.64
C VAL A 106 13.60 13.20 2.82
N ILE A 107 12.31 13.44 2.57
CA ILE A 107 11.26 12.42 2.46
C ILE A 107 10.50 12.61 1.16
N LYS A 108 9.80 11.58 0.73
CA LYS A 108 8.98 11.60 -0.49
C LYS A 108 7.52 11.36 -0.16
N VAL A 109 6.65 12.09 -0.84
CA VAL A 109 5.20 11.87 -0.86
C VAL A 109 4.85 11.44 -2.28
N GLU A 110 4.32 10.24 -2.43
CA GLU A 110 4.05 9.65 -3.73
C GLU A 110 2.57 9.23 -3.84
N THR A 111 1.97 9.44 -5.00
CA THR A 111 0.64 8.89 -5.30
C THR A 111 0.67 8.13 -6.62
N SER A 112 -0.09 7.03 -6.68
CA SER A 112 -0.24 6.28 -7.92
C SER A 112 -1.38 6.88 -8.75
N PRO A 113 -1.13 7.29 -10.01
CA PRO A 113 -2.19 7.76 -10.89
C PRO A 113 -3.02 6.62 -11.49
N VAL A 114 -2.63 5.37 -11.26
CA VAL A 114 -3.27 4.17 -11.85
C VAL A 114 -4.30 3.58 -10.89
N ALA A 115 -3.87 3.22 -9.67
CA ALA A 115 -4.76 2.67 -8.65
C ALA A 115 -5.49 3.82 -7.93
N ARG A 116 -6.81 3.83 -8.00
CA ARG A 116 -7.71 4.81 -7.40
C ARG A 116 -8.82 4.12 -6.65
N GLY A 117 -9.33 4.79 -5.62
CA GLY A 117 -10.36 4.23 -4.76
C GLY A 117 -9.82 3.25 -3.72
N SER A 118 -10.71 2.75 -2.90
CA SER A 118 -10.49 1.70 -1.92
C SER A 118 -11.67 0.72 -1.97
N VAL A 119 -11.46 -0.52 -1.52
CA VAL A 119 -12.52 -1.54 -1.48
C VAL A 119 -13.44 -1.29 -0.30
N HIS A 120 -12.87 -0.84 0.82
CA HIS A 120 -13.57 -0.55 2.07
C HIS A 120 -13.48 0.94 2.41
N PRO A 121 -14.34 1.45 3.29
CA PRO A 121 -14.20 2.80 3.83
C PRO A 121 -12.83 3.01 4.48
N VAL A 122 -12.32 4.21 4.36
CA VAL A 122 -11.06 4.61 5.01
C VAL A 122 -11.30 4.95 6.49
N ASP A 123 -10.26 4.77 7.30
CA ASP A 123 -10.28 5.08 8.72
C ASP A 123 -9.40 6.29 9.04
N VAL A 124 -9.81 7.14 9.98
CA VAL A 124 -8.93 8.13 10.59
C VAL A 124 -8.27 7.49 11.81
N ARG A 125 -6.95 7.36 11.78
CA ARG A 125 -6.17 6.75 12.87
C ARG A 125 -5.08 7.70 13.35
N THR A 126 -4.70 7.53 14.61
CA THR A 126 -3.51 8.14 15.20
C THR A 126 -2.31 7.20 15.05
N VAL A 127 -1.12 7.73 15.04
CA VAL A 127 0.12 6.95 15.15
C VAL A 127 0.10 6.12 16.43
N SER A 128 0.88 5.02 16.48
CA SER A 128 0.96 4.20 17.70
C SER A 128 1.55 4.99 18.87
N GLU A 129 1.24 4.60 20.11
CA GLU A 129 1.73 5.27 21.32
C GLU A 129 3.25 5.43 21.32
N LYS A 130 3.99 4.41 20.93
CA LYS A 130 5.46 4.46 20.86
C LYS A 130 5.96 5.44 19.81
N VAL A 131 5.26 5.55 18.67
CA VAL A 131 5.60 6.54 17.63
C VAL A 131 5.28 7.95 18.12
N GLU A 132 4.16 8.13 18.81
CA GLU A 132 3.78 9.42 19.41
C GLU A 132 4.77 9.89 20.46
N ASP A 133 5.22 9.01 21.34
CA ASP A 133 6.20 9.29 22.38
C ASP A 133 7.57 9.71 21.81
N GLU A 134 7.99 9.11 20.69
CA GLU A 134 9.31 9.36 20.11
C GLU A 134 9.31 10.49 19.07
N PHE A 135 8.23 10.63 18.27
CA PHE A 135 8.18 11.53 17.10
C PHE A 135 7.06 12.57 17.16
N GLY A 136 6.15 12.46 18.12
CA GLY A 136 5.01 13.34 18.30
C GLY A 136 3.72 12.80 17.68
N PHE A 137 2.62 13.46 18.04
CA PHE A 137 1.27 13.11 17.59
C PHE A 137 1.08 13.39 16.11
N ALA A 138 0.47 12.42 15.42
CA ALA A 138 -0.11 12.63 14.10
C ALA A 138 -1.37 11.79 13.93
N ALA A 139 -2.36 12.35 13.24
CA ALA A 139 -3.57 11.65 12.84
C ALA A 139 -3.81 11.86 11.35
N MET A 140 -4.21 10.80 10.66
CA MET A 140 -4.42 10.85 9.22
C MET A 140 -5.45 9.82 8.77
N GLN A 141 -6.11 10.12 7.66
CA GLN A 141 -6.94 9.16 6.95
C GLN A 141 -6.06 8.08 6.31
N ILE A 142 -6.29 6.82 6.65
CA ILE A 142 -5.55 5.69 6.11
C ILE A 142 -6.50 4.66 5.48
N LEU A 143 -5.99 3.82 4.61
CA LEU A 143 -6.76 2.70 4.07
C LEU A 143 -7.18 1.75 5.20
N SER A 144 -8.35 1.10 5.05
CA SER A 144 -8.79 0.04 5.96
C SER A 144 -7.71 -1.03 6.14
N PHE A 145 -7.82 -1.81 7.21
CA PHE A 145 -6.90 -2.93 7.43
C PHE A 145 -6.87 -3.88 6.23
N GLU A 146 -8.03 -4.23 5.69
CA GLU A 146 -8.16 -5.14 4.57
C GLU A 146 -7.55 -4.57 3.29
N ASP A 147 -7.76 -3.28 2.99
CA ASP A 147 -7.15 -2.62 1.83
C ASP A 147 -5.62 -2.52 1.99
N LEU A 148 -5.16 -2.12 3.18
CA LEU A 148 -3.75 -1.93 3.46
C LEU A 148 -2.97 -3.24 3.31
N PHE A 149 -3.45 -4.30 3.98
CA PHE A 149 -2.79 -5.60 3.95
C PHE A 149 -3.13 -6.41 2.70
N GLY A 150 -4.29 -6.23 2.08
CA GLY A 150 -4.61 -6.78 0.75
C GLY A 150 -3.66 -6.25 -0.32
N GLY A 151 -3.41 -4.94 -0.32
CA GLY A 151 -2.40 -4.31 -1.18
C GLY A 151 -0.98 -4.78 -0.86
N LYS A 152 -0.66 -5.05 0.41
CA LYS A 152 0.64 -5.57 0.84
C LYS A 152 0.85 -7.02 0.37
N LEU A 153 -0.16 -7.86 0.48
CA LEU A 153 -0.15 -9.23 -0.04
C LEU A 153 0.05 -9.23 -1.57
N HIS A 154 -0.69 -8.35 -2.28
CA HIS A 154 -0.50 -8.18 -3.72
C HIS A 154 0.94 -7.79 -4.06
N ALA A 155 1.52 -6.79 -3.38
CA ALA A 155 2.91 -6.39 -3.59
C ALA A 155 3.90 -7.53 -3.29
N ALA A 156 3.65 -8.34 -2.26
CA ALA A 156 4.49 -9.48 -1.90
C ALA A 156 4.49 -10.56 -2.99
N VAL A 157 3.36 -10.86 -3.63
CA VAL A 157 3.31 -11.85 -4.73
C VAL A 157 3.83 -11.27 -6.05
N ASP A 158 3.64 -9.97 -6.30
CA ASP A 158 4.04 -9.30 -7.53
C ASP A 158 5.56 -9.13 -7.64
N ARG A 159 6.18 -8.50 -6.67
CA ARG A 159 7.61 -8.13 -6.70
C ARG A 159 8.50 -8.92 -5.75
N GLN A 160 7.92 -9.69 -4.85
CA GLN A 160 8.63 -10.57 -3.90
C GLN A 160 9.73 -9.84 -3.09
N HIS A 161 9.54 -8.54 -2.80
CA HIS A 161 10.52 -7.75 -2.12
C HIS A 161 10.61 -8.11 -0.62
N PRO A 162 11.80 -8.24 -0.01
CA PRO A 162 11.97 -8.60 1.41
C PRO A 162 11.15 -7.75 2.38
N ARG A 163 10.99 -6.43 2.13
CA ARG A 163 10.15 -5.55 2.95
C ARG A 163 8.67 -5.96 2.95
N ASP A 164 8.15 -6.42 1.81
CA ASP A 164 6.76 -6.85 1.72
C ASP A 164 6.56 -8.20 2.40
N LEU A 165 7.50 -9.13 2.21
CA LEU A 165 7.48 -10.42 2.89
C LEU A 165 7.60 -10.27 4.41
N PHE A 166 8.37 -9.30 4.90
CA PHE A 166 8.45 -8.99 6.32
C PHE A 166 7.13 -8.45 6.89
N ASP A 167 6.48 -7.51 6.19
CA ASP A 167 5.17 -7.02 6.60
C ASP A 167 4.12 -8.15 6.63
N VAL A 168 4.18 -9.08 5.67
CA VAL A 168 3.33 -10.29 5.65
C VAL A 168 3.70 -11.27 6.78
N LYS A 169 5.00 -11.41 7.13
CA LYS A 169 5.41 -12.19 8.30
C LYS A 169 4.74 -11.67 9.57
N LEU A 170 4.77 -10.36 9.76
CA LEU A 170 4.13 -9.73 10.93
C LEU A 170 2.61 -9.84 10.90
N LEU A 171 1.98 -9.75 9.73
CA LEU A 171 0.55 -9.99 9.58
C LEU A 171 0.17 -11.40 10.05
N TYR A 172 0.91 -12.43 9.63
CA TYR A 172 0.65 -13.81 10.07
C TYR A 172 0.89 -14.02 11.56
N ALA A 173 1.84 -13.31 12.14
CA ALA A 173 2.15 -13.42 13.56
C ALA A 173 1.14 -12.72 14.48
N ASN A 174 0.49 -11.65 14.00
CA ASN A 174 -0.40 -10.82 14.82
C ASN A 174 -1.89 -11.08 14.52
N GLU A 175 -2.37 -10.68 13.34
CA GLU A 175 -3.81 -10.73 13.02
C GLU A 175 -4.20 -12.01 12.28
N GLY A 176 -3.25 -12.63 11.62
CA GLY A 176 -3.51 -13.79 10.76
C GLY A 176 -4.15 -13.40 9.43
N PHE A 177 -4.71 -14.39 8.76
CA PHE A 177 -5.29 -14.24 7.43
C PHE A 177 -6.80 -14.50 7.48
N THR A 178 -7.59 -13.45 7.30
CA THR A 178 -9.05 -13.49 7.41
C THR A 178 -9.73 -13.62 6.06
N ASP A 179 -11.01 -13.99 6.08
CA ASP A 179 -11.87 -14.06 4.90
C ASP A 179 -12.00 -12.70 4.20
N ALA A 180 -12.17 -11.63 4.96
CA ALA A 180 -12.29 -10.29 4.42
C ALA A 180 -11.00 -9.87 3.73
N LEU A 181 -9.86 -10.10 4.37
CA LEU A 181 -8.55 -9.81 3.81
C LEU A 181 -8.29 -10.59 2.51
N PHE A 182 -8.66 -11.88 2.47
CA PHE A 182 -8.48 -12.68 1.25
C PHE A 182 -9.32 -12.17 0.08
N ARG A 183 -10.57 -11.81 0.33
CA ARG A 183 -11.44 -11.23 -0.71
C ARG A 183 -10.87 -9.92 -1.24
N THR A 184 -10.40 -9.07 -0.33
CA THR A 184 -9.78 -7.80 -0.71
C THR A 184 -8.50 -8.03 -1.52
N PHE A 185 -7.65 -8.96 -1.10
CA PHE A 185 -6.48 -9.38 -1.88
C PHE A 185 -6.85 -9.82 -3.31
N LEU A 186 -7.91 -10.64 -3.47
CA LEU A 186 -8.37 -11.05 -4.80
C LEU A 186 -8.85 -9.88 -5.66
N ILE A 187 -9.46 -8.86 -5.07
CA ILE A 187 -9.83 -7.63 -5.78
C ILE A 187 -8.58 -6.89 -6.27
N TYR A 188 -7.54 -6.78 -5.42
CA TYR A 188 -6.26 -6.19 -5.83
C TYR A 188 -5.59 -6.99 -6.95
N VAL A 189 -5.63 -8.33 -6.89
CA VAL A 189 -5.14 -9.20 -7.97
C VAL A 189 -5.92 -8.97 -9.27
N ALA A 190 -7.25 -8.90 -9.21
CA ALA A 190 -8.10 -8.65 -10.38
C ALA A 190 -7.91 -7.25 -10.97
N SER A 191 -7.53 -6.27 -10.15
CA SER A 191 -7.29 -4.88 -10.55
C SER A 191 -5.84 -4.64 -11.02
N SER A 192 -4.98 -5.64 -10.95
CA SER A 192 -3.58 -5.55 -11.36
C SER A 192 -3.45 -5.49 -12.89
N GLY A 193 -2.39 -4.84 -13.37
CA GLY A 193 -1.99 -4.90 -14.78
C GLY A 193 -1.35 -6.23 -15.19
N ARG A 194 -1.03 -7.13 -14.22
CA ARG A 194 -0.51 -8.46 -14.48
C ARG A 194 -1.63 -9.51 -14.52
N PRO A 195 -1.49 -10.57 -15.34
CA PRO A 195 -2.45 -11.65 -15.38
C PRO A 195 -2.63 -12.29 -13.98
N PRO A 196 -3.88 -12.52 -13.52
CA PRO A 196 -4.13 -13.09 -12.18
C PRO A 196 -3.43 -14.44 -11.91
N HIS A 197 -3.29 -15.28 -12.93
CA HIS A 197 -2.63 -16.59 -12.76
C HIS A 197 -1.13 -16.46 -12.45
N GLU A 198 -0.45 -15.41 -12.94
CA GLU A 198 0.95 -15.12 -12.59
C GLU A 198 1.11 -14.63 -11.16
N LEU A 199 0.11 -13.92 -10.63
CA LEU A 199 0.11 -13.41 -9.26
C LEU A 199 -0.29 -14.49 -8.25
N LEU A 200 -1.20 -15.40 -8.63
CA LEU A 200 -1.65 -16.49 -7.76
C LEU A 200 -0.71 -17.69 -7.75
N ALA A 201 0.13 -17.83 -8.77
CA ALA A 201 1.18 -18.84 -8.85
C ALA A 201 2.49 -18.19 -9.37
N PRO A 202 3.10 -17.29 -8.59
CA PRO A 202 4.24 -16.52 -9.06
C PRO A 202 5.49 -17.40 -9.20
N SER A 203 6.26 -17.14 -10.25
CA SER A 203 7.60 -17.71 -10.39
C SER A 203 8.48 -17.22 -9.25
N ILE A 204 9.21 -18.13 -8.61
CA ILE A 204 10.08 -17.81 -7.49
C ILE A 204 11.31 -17.04 -7.97
N THR A 205 11.49 -15.83 -7.44
CA THR A 205 12.65 -14.99 -7.72
C THR A 205 13.70 -15.17 -6.63
N ASP A 206 14.97 -15.16 -7.00
CA ASP A 206 16.04 -15.05 -6.01
C ASP A 206 16.05 -13.64 -5.42
N ILE A 207 15.92 -13.55 -4.09
CA ILE A 207 15.87 -12.28 -3.36
C ILE A 207 17.08 -12.07 -2.45
N GLU A 208 18.11 -12.93 -2.50
CA GLU A 208 19.25 -12.84 -1.60
C GLU A 208 20.00 -11.52 -1.75
N ALA A 209 20.28 -11.11 -2.98
CA ALA A 209 20.95 -9.84 -3.25
C ALA A 209 20.15 -8.64 -2.77
N THR A 210 18.85 -8.62 -3.05
CA THR A 210 17.92 -7.57 -2.60
C THR A 210 17.79 -7.55 -1.07
N PHE A 211 17.77 -8.73 -0.44
CA PHE A 211 17.75 -8.83 1.01
C PHE A 211 18.98 -8.14 1.62
N ARG A 212 20.18 -8.48 1.15
CA ARG A 212 21.43 -7.92 1.67
C ARG A 212 21.58 -6.42 1.42
N GLN A 213 21.16 -5.95 0.24
CA GLN A 213 21.37 -4.56 -0.16
C GLN A 213 20.28 -3.60 0.33
N GLU A 214 19.03 -4.08 0.42
CA GLU A 214 17.86 -3.20 0.59
C GLU A 214 17.04 -3.51 1.85
N PHE A 215 17.41 -4.55 2.62
CA PHE A 215 16.61 -4.94 3.78
C PHE A 215 17.42 -5.28 5.03
N GLU A 216 18.58 -5.91 4.90
CA GLU A 216 19.41 -6.29 6.04
C GLU A 216 19.79 -5.06 6.89
N GLY A 217 19.56 -5.16 8.21
CA GLY A 217 19.77 -4.03 9.12
C GLY A 217 18.66 -2.98 9.13
N MET A 218 17.57 -3.18 8.37
CA MET A 218 16.43 -2.27 8.37
C MET A 218 15.37 -2.57 9.44
N THR A 219 15.51 -3.64 10.18
CA THR A 219 14.55 -4.08 11.22
C THR A 219 15.10 -3.85 12.62
N VAL A 220 14.22 -3.62 13.59
CA VAL A 220 14.59 -3.50 15.02
C VAL A 220 15.16 -4.82 15.51
N GLU A 221 14.41 -5.90 15.31
CA GLU A 221 14.85 -7.26 15.59
C GLU A 221 15.48 -7.86 14.33
N PRO A 222 16.67 -8.48 14.42
CA PRO A 222 17.32 -9.12 13.27
C PRO A 222 16.41 -10.18 12.63
N VAL A 223 16.28 -10.15 11.32
CA VAL A 223 15.49 -11.11 10.53
C VAL A 223 16.41 -11.84 9.58
N LYS A 224 16.25 -13.16 9.50
CA LYS A 224 17.02 -14.00 8.58
C LYS A 224 16.30 -14.11 7.24
N LEU A 225 17.08 -14.28 6.18
CA LEU A 225 16.52 -14.52 4.84
C LEU A 225 15.59 -15.74 4.83
N GLU A 226 15.97 -16.81 5.53
CA GLU A 226 15.20 -18.06 5.64
C GLU A 226 13.79 -17.83 6.19
N ASP A 227 13.62 -16.91 7.14
CA ASP A 227 12.30 -16.55 7.70
C ASP A 227 11.38 -15.96 6.61
N LEU A 228 11.92 -15.10 5.74
CA LEU A 228 11.17 -14.50 4.65
C LEU A 228 10.86 -15.49 3.53
N LEU A 229 11.80 -16.40 3.25
CA LEU A 229 11.59 -17.50 2.31
C LEU A 229 10.51 -18.47 2.80
N GLU A 230 10.40 -18.69 4.12
CA GLU A 230 9.33 -19.51 4.70
C GLU A 230 7.96 -18.83 4.55
N VAL A 231 7.85 -17.53 4.83
CA VAL A 231 6.63 -16.75 4.62
C VAL A 231 6.18 -16.84 3.16
N ARG A 232 7.13 -16.70 2.22
CA ARG A 232 6.88 -16.83 0.80
C ARG A 232 6.36 -18.22 0.44
N ARG A 233 6.99 -19.28 0.94
CA ARG A 233 6.54 -20.67 0.69
C ARG A 233 5.12 -20.91 1.18
N ARG A 234 4.78 -20.40 2.36
CA ARG A 234 3.41 -20.50 2.91
C ARG A 234 2.40 -19.74 2.07
N GLY A 235 2.70 -18.49 1.70
CA GLY A 235 1.79 -17.63 0.96
C GLY A 235 1.60 -18.01 -0.51
N TYR A 236 2.61 -18.66 -1.12
CA TYR A 236 2.59 -19.05 -2.55
C TYR A 236 2.25 -20.53 -2.76
N SER A 237 1.99 -21.26 -1.70
CA SER A 237 1.59 -22.66 -1.84
C SER A 237 0.24 -22.72 -2.56
N PRO A 238 0.15 -23.44 -3.70
CA PRO A 238 -1.14 -23.75 -4.33
C PRO A 238 -2.12 -24.36 -3.33
N THR A 239 -1.60 -25.11 -2.35
CA THR A 239 -2.37 -25.70 -1.26
C THR A 239 -2.96 -24.64 -0.34
N PHE A 240 -2.33 -23.47 -0.16
CA PHE A 240 -2.87 -22.39 0.65
C PHE A 240 -4.07 -21.73 -0.05
N VAL A 241 -3.92 -21.36 -1.32
CA VAL A 241 -4.99 -20.77 -2.12
C VAL A 241 -6.13 -21.78 -2.33
N THR A 242 -5.81 -23.03 -2.69
CA THR A 242 -6.80 -24.07 -2.90
C THR A 242 -7.44 -24.56 -1.60
N SER A 243 -6.69 -24.79 -0.53
CA SER A 243 -7.26 -25.15 0.78
C SER A 243 -8.24 -24.08 1.26
N TRP A 244 -7.90 -22.82 1.05
CA TRP A 244 -8.76 -21.71 1.40
C TRP A 244 -10.02 -21.63 0.52
N MET A 245 -9.90 -21.87 -0.77
CA MET A 245 -11.03 -21.99 -1.72
C MET A 245 -11.91 -23.22 -1.39
N PHE A 246 -11.32 -24.38 -1.14
CA PHE A 246 -12.07 -25.62 -0.90
C PHE A 246 -12.66 -25.75 0.52
N THR A 247 -12.05 -25.15 1.53
CA THR A 247 -12.66 -25.13 2.88
C THR A 247 -13.98 -24.36 2.86
N ARG A 248 -14.19 -23.51 1.87
CA ARG A 248 -15.36 -22.67 1.69
C ARG A 248 -16.51 -23.31 0.95
N GLU A 249 -16.31 -24.28 0.10
CA GLU A 249 -17.42 -24.97 -0.57
C GLU A 249 -18.40 -25.61 0.42
N ARG A 250 -17.93 -25.97 1.63
CA ARG A 250 -18.83 -26.43 2.71
C ARG A 250 -19.66 -25.32 3.35
N PHE A 251 -19.32 -24.05 3.21
CA PHE A 251 -20.06 -22.92 3.75
C PHE A 251 -20.88 -22.14 2.70
N SER A 252 -20.59 -22.26 1.43
CA SER A 252 -21.24 -21.51 0.34
C SER A 252 -22.60 -22.05 -0.08
N CYS A 253 -23.01 -23.22 0.41
CA CYS A 253 -24.28 -23.86 0.03
C CYS A 253 -25.54 -23.24 0.69
N ARG A 254 -25.43 -22.11 1.42
CA ARG A 254 -26.58 -21.45 2.07
C ARG A 254 -26.99 -20.09 1.49
N TYR A 255 -26.34 -19.59 0.44
CA TYR A 255 -26.69 -18.31 -0.19
C TYR A 255 -26.66 -18.37 -1.72
N THR A 256 -27.24 -19.40 -2.33
CA THR A 256 -27.50 -19.42 -3.78
C THR A 256 -28.98 -19.43 -4.04
N THR A 257 -29.59 -18.24 -3.94
CA THR A 257 -30.74 -17.86 -4.76
C THR A 257 -30.50 -16.44 -5.26
N VAL A 258 -29.48 -16.26 -6.07
CA VAL A 258 -29.40 -15.16 -7.04
C VAL A 258 -29.25 -15.84 -8.39
N ASN A 259 -30.21 -15.62 -9.27
CA ASN A 259 -30.28 -16.17 -10.61
C ASN A 259 -28.94 -16.11 -11.33
N PRO A 260 -28.49 -17.18 -12.00
CA PRO A 260 -27.33 -17.10 -12.84
C PRO A 260 -27.62 -16.11 -13.97
N ILE A 261 -26.76 -15.11 -14.08
CA ILE A 261 -26.71 -14.22 -15.25
C ILE A 261 -26.60 -15.14 -16.46
N SER A 262 -27.60 -15.07 -17.30
CA SER A 262 -27.73 -15.80 -18.56
C SER A 262 -26.44 -15.61 -19.37
N THR A 263 -25.80 -16.73 -19.65
CA THR A 263 -24.86 -17.05 -20.75
C THR A 263 -24.04 -15.91 -21.37
N LEU A 264 -22.75 -16.14 -21.44
CA LEU A 264 -21.70 -15.40 -22.15
C LEU A 264 -22.01 -14.98 -23.60
N SER A 265 -23.23 -15.21 -24.11
CA SER A 265 -23.69 -14.84 -25.45
C SER A 265 -24.02 -13.36 -25.61
N ASP A 266 -24.25 -12.61 -24.55
CA ASP A 266 -24.67 -11.21 -24.62
C ASP A 266 -23.50 -10.21 -24.77
N PHE A 267 -22.26 -10.67 -24.70
CA PHE A 267 -21.06 -9.82 -24.88
C PHE A 267 -20.53 -9.75 -26.31
N ARG A 268 -21.19 -10.37 -27.28
CA ARG A 268 -20.76 -10.31 -28.71
C ARG A 268 -21.75 -9.56 -29.57
N LYS A 269 -21.80 -8.23 -29.47
CA LYS A 269 -22.15 -7.37 -30.62
C LYS A 269 -21.60 -5.94 -30.40
N PRO A 270 -20.59 -5.50 -31.17
CA PRO A 270 -20.27 -4.08 -31.24
C PRO A 270 -21.43 -3.39 -31.96
N ARG A 271 -22.00 -2.37 -31.34
CA ARG A 271 -22.93 -1.46 -32.03
C ARG A 271 -22.15 -0.69 -33.09
N ALA A 272 -22.50 -0.92 -34.35
CA ALA A 272 -22.04 -0.12 -35.48
C ALA A 272 -22.42 1.34 -35.25
N PHE A 273 -21.45 2.23 -35.31
CA PHE A 273 -21.66 3.67 -35.56
C PHE A 273 -22.29 3.81 -36.94
N GLN A 274 -23.56 4.25 -36.99
CA GLN A 274 -24.12 4.87 -38.19
C GLN A 274 -24.01 6.40 -38.05
N ARG A 275 -23.56 7.00 -39.12
CA ARG A 275 -23.21 8.39 -39.45
C ARG A 275 -24.08 9.48 -38.84
#